data_7e215ed4717b32600c256cff2663bca8
#
_entry.id   7e215ed4717b32600c256cff2663bca8
#
_cell.length_a   1.000
_cell.length_b   1.000
_cell.length_c   1.000
_cell.angle_alpha   90.00
_cell.angle_beta   90.00
_cell.angle_gamma   90.00
#
_symmetry.space_group_name_H-M   'P 1'
#
loop_
_entity.id
_entity.type
_entity.pdbx_description
1 polymer ?
#
loop_
_entity_poly.entity_id
_entity_poly.type
_entity_poly.pdbx_seq_one_letter_code
_entity_poly.pdbx_strand_id
1 'polypeptide(L)'
;MQYIWMAIKGLFIGISNVIPGVSGGTMAVSFGIYDDVIHAFTHFRKELKPSLRILVPLVIGALAGVAGFSIVIEWLLSSYTLYTAFAFVGLILGGLPILRNSFYKSLESEKKTIGPLHFILFIIFFLIVTWMGVAEVAGGGVQSVSLGIGPLISLFFVGLISAAAMVIPGVSGSLLMLIIGYYYAVINTINGFTEALVDRNFEALVPFTILLIAYALGMIAGIVLISKVIDYFFKTQPGFTYASILGLVIASPVAVVANTNALDDLTGSGAFFRLVVALALAGACYALTYALGKTKDSTEELPEESKPISDQ
;
A
#
# COMPACT_ATOMS: atom_id res chain seq x y z
N MET A 1 -24.02 0.17 -5.14
CA MET A 1 -23.06 1.28 -5.29
C MET A 1 -21.78 1.08 -4.47
N GLN A 2 -21.84 0.70 -3.21
CA GLN A 2 -20.65 0.55 -2.33
C GLN A 2 -19.58 -0.42 -2.88
N TYR A 3 -19.97 -1.57 -3.44
CA TYR A 3 -19.02 -2.53 -4.02
C TYR A 3 -18.26 -1.98 -5.23
N ILE A 4 -18.93 -1.20 -6.08
CA ILE A 4 -18.30 -0.57 -7.24
C ILE A 4 -17.24 0.45 -6.79
N TRP A 5 -17.57 1.27 -5.82
CA TRP A 5 -16.60 2.22 -5.25
C TRP A 5 -15.41 1.53 -4.61
N MET A 6 -15.64 0.42 -3.90
CA MET A 6 -14.56 -0.37 -3.32
C MET A 6 -13.67 -1.00 -4.40
N ALA A 7 -14.26 -1.50 -5.50
CA ALA A 7 -13.51 -2.02 -6.63
C ALA A 7 -12.71 -0.92 -7.36
N ILE A 8 -13.26 0.30 -7.52
CA ILE A 8 -12.55 1.44 -8.09
C ILE A 8 -11.36 1.83 -7.19
N LYS A 9 -11.54 1.93 -5.87
CA LYS A 9 -10.46 2.19 -4.93
C LYS A 9 -9.40 1.07 -5.00
N GLY A 10 -9.84 -0.19 -5.09
CA GLY A 10 -8.97 -1.34 -5.32
C GLY A 10 -8.15 -1.21 -6.61
N LEU A 11 -8.77 -0.79 -7.71
CA LEU A 11 -8.09 -0.58 -9.00
C LEU A 11 -6.93 0.42 -8.87
N PHE A 12 -7.16 1.56 -8.22
CA PHE A 12 -6.09 2.54 -7.96
C PHE A 12 -5.00 2.00 -7.03
N ILE A 13 -5.37 1.18 -6.02
CA ILE A 13 -4.39 0.48 -5.17
C ILE A 13 -3.54 -0.49 -6.00
N GLY A 14 -4.16 -1.23 -6.92
CA GLY A 14 -3.44 -2.12 -7.84
C GLY A 14 -2.48 -1.37 -8.74
N ILE A 15 -2.95 -0.30 -9.39
CA ILE A 15 -2.11 0.58 -10.23
C ILE A 15 -0.92 1.12 -9.42
N SER A 16 -1.16 1.58 -8.20
CA SER A 16 -0.11 2.15 -7.35
C SER A 16 0.99 1.16 -6.98
N ASN A 17 0.64 -0.13 -6.84
CA ASN A 17 1.62 -1.17 -6.52
C ASN A 17 2.62 -1.47 -7.67
N VAL A 18 2.31 -1.01 -8.89
CA VAL A 18 3.23 -1.11 -10.04
C VAL A 18 4.30 -0.02 -10.00
N ILE A 19 4.07 1.06 -9.26
CA ILE A 19 4.94 2.23 -9.25
C ILE A 19 5.95 2.14 -8.10
N PRO A 20 7.26 2.28 -8.39
CA PRO A 20 8.28 2.31 -7.35
C PRO A 20 8.05 3.45 -6.34
N GLY A 21 8.15 3.13 -5.05
CA GLY A 21 7.96 4.13 -3.99
C GLY A 21 6.50 4.39 -3.60
N VAL A 22 5.50 3.84 -4.32
CA VAL A 22 4.10 3.89 -3.92
C VAL A 22 3.70 2.57 -3.27
N SER A 23 3.05 2.64 -2.12
CA SER A 23 2.55 1.47 -1.38
C SER A 23 1.02 1.42 -1.47
N GLY A 24 0.46 0.22 -1.66
CA GLY A 24 -0.99 0.00 -1.60
C GLY A 24 -1.60 0.46 -0.28
N GLY A 25 -0.86 0.31 0.83
CA GLY A 25 -1.24 0.85 2.13
C GLY A 25 -1.39 2.38 2.13
N THR A 26 -0.45 3.10 1.50
CA THR A 26 -0.55 4.57 1.34
C THR A 26 -1.81 4.96 0.57
N MET A 27 -2.13 4.26 -0.51
CA MET A 27 -3.34 4.53 -1.28
C MET A 27 -4.62 4.17 -0.51
N ALA A 28 -4.61 3.09 0.28
CA ALA A 28 -5.74 2.76 1.15
C ALA A 28 -6.01 3.86 2.18
N VAL A 29 -4.95 4.44 2.78
CA VAL A 29 -5.04 5.61 3.66
C VAL A 29 -5.58 6.83 2.90
N SER A 30 -5.04 7.12 1.72
CA SER A 30 -5.45 8.26 0.89
C SER A 30 -6.92 8.20 0.49
N PHE A 31 -7.46 7.00 0.26
CA PHE A 31 -8.88 6.80 -0.03
C PHE A 31 -9.77 6.65 1.21
N GLY A 32 -9.22 6.76 2.42
CA GLY A 32 -9.95 6.67 3.68
C GLY A 32 -10.55 5.30 3.98
N ILE A 33 -9.96 4.22 3.44
CA ILE A 33 -10.45 2.84 3.64
C ILE A 33 -9.47 1.97 4.44
N TYR A 34 -8.37 2.54 4.91
CA TYR A 34 -7.30 1.78 5.56
C TYR A 34 -7.80 1.06 6.82
N ASP A 35 -8.52 1.75 7.69
CA ASP A 35 -9.06 1.19 8.93
C ASP A 35 -10.03 0.03 8.65
N ASP A 36 -10.89 0.18 7.63
CA ASP A 36 -11.84 -0.85 7.21
C ASP A 36 -11.13 -2.10 6.70
N VAL A 37 -10.05 -1.91 5.93
CA VAL A 37 -9.24 -3.01 5.39
C VAL A 37 -8.50 -3.73 6.51
N ILE A 38 -7.89 -3.00 7.45
CA ILE A 38 -7.22 -3.58 8.63
C ILE A 38 -8.22 -4.36 9.49
N HIS A 39 -9.39 -3.77 9.75
CA HIS A 39 -10.46 -4.44 10.50
C HIS A 39 -10.91 -5.73 9.79
N ALA A 40 -11.14 -5.69 8.47
CA ALA A 40 -11.56 -6.84 7.69
C ALA A 40 -10.55 -8.00 7.72
N PHE A 41 -9.24 -7.71 7.67
CA PHE A 41 -8.20 -8.74 7.82
C PHE A 41 -8.14 -9.30 9.25
N THR A 42 -8.24 -8.43 10.26
CA THR A 42 -8.11 -8.82 11.67
C THR A 42 -9.30 -9.67 12.14
N HIS A 43 -10.51 -9.32 11.71
CA HIS A 43 -11.74 -9.97 12.15
C HIS A 43 -12.30 -10.97 11.12
N PHE A 44 -11.53 -11.34 10.11
CA PHE A 44 -11.97 -12.17 8.97
C PHE A 44 -12.72 -13.44 9.39
N ARG A 45 -12.23 -14.15 10.44
CA ARG A 45 -12.87 -15.38 10.92
C ARG A 45 -14.17 -15.15 11.69
N LYS A 46 -14.28 -14.01 12.38
CA LYS A 46 -15.44 -13.68 13.22
C LYS A 46 -16.54 -13.01 12.39
N GLU A 47 -16.14 -12.19 11.44
CA GLU A 47 -17.01 -11.34 10.61
C GLU A 47 -16.82 -11.64 9.12
N LEU A 48 -16.95 -12.91 8.72
CA LEU A 48 -16.65 -13.37 7.38
C LEU A 48 -17.41 -12.59 6.29
N LYS A 49 -18.74 -12.43 6.45
CA LYS A 49 -19.58 -11.74 5.45
C LYS A 49 -19.24 -10.25 5.32
N PRO A 50 -19.11 -9.46 6.41
CA PRO A 50 -18.66 -8.07 6.33
C PRO A 50 -17.25 -7.95 5.71
N SER A 51 -16.29 -8.78 6.16
CA SER A 51 -14.92 -8.76 5.63
C SER A 51 -14.85 -9.06 4.14
N LEU A 52 -15.58 -10.07 3.65
CA LEU A 52 -15.64 -10.40 2.22
C LEU A 52 -16.28 -9.28 1.40
N ARG A 53 -17.25 -8.54 1.95
CA ARG A 53 -17.87 -7.40 1.25
C ARG A 53 -16.87 -6.27 0.98
N ILE A 54 -15.85 -6.13 1.81
CA ILE A 54 -14.77 -5.15 1.65
C ILE A 54 -13.66 -5.74 0.78
N LEU A 55 -13.13 -6.90 1.18
CA LEU A 55 -11.92 -7.46 0.59
C LEU A 55 -12.11 -7.98 -0.84
N VAL A 56 -13.25 -8.61 -1.15
CA VAL A 56 -13.47 -9.20 -2.48
C VAL A 56 -13.48 -8.13 -3.58
N PRO A 57 -14.31 -7.07 -3.51
CA PRO A 57 -14.27 -6.03 -4.55
C PRO A 57 -12.93 -5.28 -4.57
N LEU A 58 -12.30 -5.07 -3.41
CA LEU A 58 -10.98 -4.44 -3.32
C LEU A 58 -9.93 -5.27 -4.06
N VAL A 59 -9.85 -6.57 -3.80
CA VAL A 59 -8.87 -7.47 -4.43
C VAL A 59 -9.14 -7.62 -5.93
N ILE A 60 -10.40 -7.78 -6.34
CA ILE A 60 -10.74 -7.84 -7.78
C ILE A 60 -10.32 -6.55 -8.47
N GLY A 61 -10.61 -5.38 -7.87
CA GLY A 61 -10.17 -4.09 -8.38
C GLY A 61 -8.65 -4.00 -8.47
N ALA A 62 -7.93 -4.41 -7.41
CA ALA A 62 -6.47 -4.37 -7.37
C ALA A 62 -5.84 -5.28 -8.43
N LEU A 63 -6.34 -6.49 -8.61
CA LEU A 63 -5.88 -7.40 -9.67
C LEU A 63 -6.15 -6.83 -11.07
N ALA A 64 -7.33 -6.24 -11.29
CA ALA A 64 -7.65 -5.55 -12.53
C ALA A 64 -6.73 -4.33 -12.76
N GLY A 65 -6.37 -3.59 -11.70
CA GLY A 65 -5.44 -2.47 -11.76
C GLY A 65 -4.04 -2.92 -12.17
N VAL A 66 -3.50 -3.94 -11.51
CA VAL A 66 -2.19 -4.49 -11.84
C VAL A 66 -2.19 -5.06 -13.27
N ALA A 67 -3.12 -5.97 -13.59
CA ALA A 67 -3.13 -6.67 -14.88
C ALA A 67 -3.45 -5.75 -16.06
N GLY A 68 -4.37 -4.79 -15.88
CA GLY A 68 -4.82 -3.91 -16.95
C GLY A 68 -3.92 -2.70 -17.18
N PHE A 69 -3.18 -2.27 -16.18
CA PHE A 69 -2.44 -1.01 -16.25
C PHE A 69 -0.92 -1.15 -16.10
N SER A 70 -0.37 -2.34 -15.81
CA SER A 70 1.08 -2.50 -15.64
C SER A 70 1.86 -2.01 -16.86
N ILE A 71 1.47 -2.41 -18.07
CA ILE A 71 2.10 -1.99 -19.34
C ILE A 71 1.96 -0.49 -19.55
N VAL A 72 0.77 0.07 -19.26
CA VAL A 72 0.51 1.51 -19.41
C VAL A 72 1.35 2.31 -18.43
N ILE A 73 1.45 1.86 -17.17
CA ILE A 73 2.25 2.54 -16.14
C ILE A 73 3.74 2.44 -16.46
N GLU A 74 4.23 1.29 -16.94
CA GLU A 74 5.62 1.13 -17.38
C GLU A 74 5.94 2.09 -18.52
N TRP A 75 5.08 2.19 -19.52
CA TRP A 75 5.23 3.16 -20.60
C TRP A 75 5.18 4.61 -20.10
N LEU A 76 4.25 4.95 -19.20
CA LEU A 76 4.17 6.29 -18.62
C LEU A 76 5.42 6.64 -17.80
N LEU A 77 5.94 5.70 -17.02
CA LEU A 77 7.15 5.91 -16.22
C LEU A 77 8.41 6.01 -17.08
N SER A 78 8.47 5.31 -18.22
CA SER A 78 9.62 5.40 -19.12
C SER A 78 9.60 6.63 -20.02
N SER A 79 8.41 7.12 -20.43
CA SER A 79 8.28 8.21 -21.42
C SER A 79 7.87 9.54 -20.78
N TYR A 80 7.23 9.52 -19.61
CA TYR A 80 6.61 10.68 -18.96
C TYR A 80 6.82 10.62 -17.43
N THR A 81 8.03 10.31 -16.98
CA THR A 81 8.38 10.03 -15.57
C THR A 81 7.93 11.14 -14.63
N LEU A 82 8.29 12.41 -14.93
CA LEU A 82 7.93 13.56 -14.11
C LEU A 82 6.42 13.67 -13.90
N TYR A 83 5.66 13.61 -14.99
CA TYR A 83 4.21 13.80 -14.94
C TYR A 83 3.52 12.66 -14.19
N THR A 84 3.99 11.42 -14.40
CA THR A 84 3.46 10.23 -13.74
C THR A 84 3.76 10.28 -12.25
N ALA A 85 4.99 10.57 -11.85
CA ALA A 85 5.37 10.70 -10.45
C ALA A 85 4.55 11.79 -9.74
N PHE A 86 4.40 12.96 -10.35
CA PHE A 86 3.63 14.07 -9.77
C PHE A 86 2.12 13.78 -9.71
N ALA A 87 1.56 13.02 -10.68
CA ALA A 87 0.18 12.55 -10.59
C ALA A 87 -0.02 11.68 -9.34
N PHE A 88 0.91 10.75 -9.05
CA PHE A 88 0.85 9.92 -7.83
C PHE A 88 1.12 10.70 -6.55
N VAL A 89 2.02 11.67 -6.56
CA VAL A 89 2.18 12.64 -5.46
C VAL A 89 0.85 13.32 -5.18
N GLY A 90 0.15 13.78 -6.20
CA GLY A 90 -1.18 14.36 -6.07
C GLY A 90 -2.21 13.41 -5.46
N LEU A 91 -2.27 12.16 -5.94
CA LEU A 91 -3.15 11.13 -5.37
C LEU A 91 -2.90 10.90 -3.87
N ILE A 92 -1.64 10.84 -3.46
CA ILE A 92 -1.26 10.64 -2.06
C ILE A 92 -1.66 11.85 -1.22
N LEU A 93 -1.30 13.05 -1.66
CA LEU A 93 -1.57 14.30 -0.93
C LEU A 93 -3.07 14.60 -0.81
N GLY A 94 -3.88 14.16 -1.80
CA GLY A 94 -5.34 14.32 -1.78
C GLY A 94 -6.03 13.57 -0.64
N GLY A 95 -5.39 12.55 -0.07
CA GLY A 95 -5.85 11.82 1.11
C GLY A 95 -5.49 12.48 2.46
N LEU A 96 -4.53 13.41 2.47
CA LEU A 96 -4.08 14.03 3.72
C LEU A 96 -5.17 14.75 4.51
N PRO A 97 -6.13 15.49 3.91
CA PRO A 97 -7.21 16.11 4.66
C PRO A 97 -8.06 15.10 5.42
N ILE A 98 -8.31 13.92 4.84
CA ILE A 98 -9.08 12.85 5.46
C ILE A 98 -8.31 12.28 6.65
N LEU A 99 -7.04 11.95 6.44
CA LEU A 99 -6.16 11.40 7.48
C LEU A 99 -5.98 12.40 8.64
N ARG A 100 -5.82 13.68 8.32
CA ARG A 100 -5.76 14.75 9.31
C ARG A 100 -7.05 14.82 10.15
N ASN A 101 -8.22 14.75 9.52
CA ASN A 101 -9.48 14.74 10.25
C ASN A 101 -9.61 13.54 11.17
N SER A 102 -9.21 12.34 10.72
CA SER A 102 -9.17 11.12 11.55
C SER A 102 -8.23 11.29 12.75
N PHE A 103 -7.07 11.91 12.55
CA PHE A 103 -6.14 12.24 13.64
C PHE A 103 -6.76 13.16 14.68
N TYR A 104 -7.41 14.26 14.27
CA TYR A 104 -8.05 15.17 15.22
C TYR A 104 -9.23 14.52 15.94
N LYS A 105 -10.08 13.76 15.23
CA LYS A 105 -11.16 12.98 15.84
C LYS A 105 -10.64 11.98 16.88
N SER A 106 -9.49 11.36 16.62
CA SER A 106 -8.87 10.44 17.58
C SER A 106 -8.40 11.12 18.86
N LEU A 107 -7.79 12.32 18.73
CA LEU A 107 -7.38 13.13 19.89
C LEU A 107 -8.58 13.57 20.72
N GLU A 108 -9.67 13.99 20.05
CA GLU A 108 -10.91 14.41 20.70
C GLU A 108 -11.54 13.24 21.48
N SER A 109 -11.59 12.05 20.88
CA SER A 109 -12.11 10.84 21.53
C SER A 109 -11.30 10.42 22.76
N GLU A 110 -9.97 10.61 22.71
CA GLU A 110 -9.06 10.34 23.82
C GLU A 110 -9.01 11.49 24.85
N LYS A 111 -9.68 12.62 24.58
CA LYS A 111 -9.59 13.87 25.35
C LYS A 111 -8.13 14.32 25.55
N LYS A 112 -7.30 14.12 24.53
CA LYS A 112 -5.87 14.47 24.52
C LYS A 112 -5.60 15.63 23.55
N THR A 113 -4.50 16.33 23.83
CA THR A 113 -3.94 17.34 22.92
C THR A 113 -2.69 16.82 22.24
N ILE A 114 -2.26 17.47 21.17
CA ILE A 114 -1.01 17.13 20.48
C ILE A 114 0.15 17.38 21.47
N GLY A 115 0.86 16.31 21.79
CA GLY A 115 2.04 16.36 22.67
C GLY A 115 3.33 16.00 21.93
N PRO A 116 4.49 16.12 22.60
CA PRO A 116 5.80 15.86 21.99
C PRO A 116 5.93 14.47 21.38
N LEU A 117 5.31 13.44 21.99
CA LEU A 117 5.39 12.07 21.51
C LEU A 117 4.69 11.87 20.15
N HIS A 118 3.60 12.57 19.88
CA HIS A 118 2.97 12.57 18.54
C HIS A 118 3.93 13.09 17.48
N PHE A 119 4.65 14.16 17.79
CA PHE A 119 5.62 14.76 16.89
C PHE A 119 6.85 13.85 16.69
N ILE A 120 7.35 13.24 17.77
CA ILE A 120 8.49 12.31 17.72
C ILE A 120 8.13 11.10 16.82
N LEU A 121 6.98 10.49 17.03
CA LEU A 121 6.53 9.36 16.20
C LEU A 121 6.35 9.77 14.74
N PHE A 122 5.72 10.91 14.47
CA PHE A 122 5.62 11.46 13.12
C PHE A 122 7.00 11.56 12.46
N ILE A 123 7.99 12.16 13.13
CA ILE A 123 9.34 12.35 12.58
C ILE A 123 10.06 11.02 12.37
N ILE A 124 9.97 10.09 13.33
CA ILE A 124 10.61 8.77 13.19
C ILE A 124 10.08 8.05 11.94
N PHE A 125 8.77 7.96 11.78
CA PHE A 125 8.17 7.25 10.65
C PHE A 125 8.36 8.01 9.32
N PHE A 126 8.37 9.34 9.34
CA PHE A 126 8.75 10.16 8.19
C PHE A 126 10.20 9.86 7.73
N LEU A 127 11.14 9.82 8.67
CA LEU A 127 12.55 9.56 8.35
C LEU A 127 12.78 8.13 7.86
N ILE A 128 12.06 7.14 8.41
CA ILE A 128 12.15 5.74 7.96
C ILE A 128 11.77 5.64 6.47
N VAL A 129 10.60 6.17 6.07
CA VAL A 129 10.15 6.09 4.68
C VAL A 129 11.04 6.93 3.75
N THR A 130 11.44 8.12 4.18
CA THR A 130 12.37 8.96 3.41
C THR A 130 13.70 8.23 3.19
N TRP A 131 14.27 7.64 4.24
CA TRP A 131 15.50 6.85 4.12
C TRP A 131 15.33 5.68 3.17
N MET A 132 14.24 4.90 3.30
CA MET A 132 13.96 3.80 2.39
C MET A 132 13.80 4.27 0.93
N GLY A 133 13.20 5.44 0.71
CA GLY A 133 13.01 6.00 -0.63
C GLY A 133 14.29 6.51 -1.30
N VAL A 134 15.30 6.92 -0.51
CA VAL A 134 16.57 7.48 -1.03
C VAL A 134 17.72 6.48 -0.92
N ALA A 135 17.54 5.37 -0.17
CA ALA A 135 18.61 4.38 0.02
C ALA A 135 18.92 3.67 -1.28
N GLU A 136 20.16 3.79 -1.72
CA GLU A 136 20.69 2.97 -2.81
C GLU A 136 20.80 1.52 -2.32
N VAL A 137 20.04 0.62 -2.92
CA VAL A 137 20.16 -0.79 -2.65
C VAL A 137 21.15 -1.39 -3.64
N ALA A 138 22.31 -1.77 -3.14
CA ALA A 138 23.32 -2.45 -3.96
C ALA A 138 22.69 -3.73 -4.57
N GLY A 139 22.77 -3.84 -5.89
CA GLY A 139 22.28 -5.02 -6.62
C GLY A 139 23.07 -6.27 -6.25
N GLY A 140 22.61 -6.99 -5.25
CA GLY A 140 23.22 -8.22 -4.75
C GLY A 140 22.17 -9.07 -4.02
N GLY A 141 22.58 -10.23 -3.53
CA GLY A 141 21.72 -11.12 -2.77
C GLY A 141 21.48 -12.48 -3.45
N VAL A 142 20.54 -13.22 -2.93
CA VAL A 142 20.19 -14.56 -3.40
C VAL A 142 19.51 -14.46 -4.77
N GLN A 143 20.17 -15.00 -5.80
CA GLN A 143 19.64 -14.94 -7.18
C GLN A 143 18.62 -16.07 -7.46
N SER A 144 18.82 -17.24 -6.86
CA SER A 144 17.93 -18.38 -7.03
C SER A 144 17.93 -19.22 -5.76
N VAL A 145 16.84 -19.95 -5.56
CA VAL A 145 16.68 -20.90 -4.46
C VAL A 145 16.32 -22.28 -5.02
N SER A 146 16.97 -23.31 -4.50
CA SER A 146 16.61 -24.70 -4.79
C SER A 146 15.67 -25.24 -3.71
N LEU A 147 14.91 -26.30 -4.03
CA LEU A 147 14.03 -26.95 -3.08
C LEU A 147 14.83 -27.54 -1.91
N GLY A 148 14.46 -27.17 -0.69
CA GLY A 148 15.09 -27.62 0.54
C GLY A 148 14.44 -26.97 1.77
N ILE A 149 14.69 -27.52 2.94
CA ILE A 149 14.08 -27.02 4.20
C ILE A 149 14.51 -25.58 4.49
N GLY A 150 15.80 -25.26 4.34
CA GLY A 150 16.32 -23.91 4.55
C GLY A 150 15.64 -22.87 3.65
N PRO A 151 15.67 -23.02 2.31
CA PRO A 151 14.96 -22.16 1.39
C PRO A 151 13.45 -22.02 1.64
N LEU A 152 12.75 -23.08 2.03
CA LEU A 152 11.34 -23.02 2.37
C LEU A 152 11.08 -22.11 3.58
N ILE A 153 11.89 -22.27 4.64
CA ILE A 153 11.81 -21.42 5.84
C ILE A 153 12.15 -19.98 5.48
N SER A 154 13.22 -19.76 4.71
CA SER A 154 13.63 -18.40 4.28
C SER A 154 12.52 -17.72 3.48
N LEU A 155 11.95 -18.40 2.46
CA LEU A 155 10.87 -17.83 1.65
C LEU A 155 9.60 -17.57 2.46
N PHE A 156 9.27 -18.42 3.43
CA PHE A 156 8.17 -18.14 4.34
C PHE A 156 8.39 -16.83 5.11
N PHE A 157 9.56 -16.62 5.72
CA PHE A 157 9.86 -15.38 6.43
C PHE A 157 10.00 -14.18 5.51
N VAL A 158 10.54 -14.33 4.30
CA VAL A 158 10.57 -13.29 3.28
C VAL A 158 9.15 -12.87 2.89
N GLY A 159 8.26 -13.84 2.66
CA GLY A 159 6.85 -13.58 2.41
C GLY A 159 6.18 -12.85 3.57
N LEU A 160 6.43 -13.28 4.80
CA LEU A 160 5.88 -12.68 6.01
C LEU A 160 6.32 -11.21 6.15
N ILE A 161 7.61 -10.93 6.02
CA ILE A 161 8.17 -9.59 6.17
C ILE A 161 7.74 -8.68 5.04
N SER A 162 7.79 -9.14 3.79
CA SER A 162 7.40 -8.33 2.63
C SER A 162 5.92 -7.96 2.65
N ALA A 163 5.04 -8.91 2.99
CA ALA A 163 3.62 -8.67 3.08
C ALA A 163 3.25 -7.77 4.27
N ALA A 164 3.93 -7.93 5.41
CA ALA A 164 3.78 -7.01 6.53
C ALA A 164 4.15 -5.58 6.14
N ALA A 165 5.25 -5.41 5.39
CA ALA A 165 5.67 -4.11 4.87
C ALA A 165 4.64 -3.49 3.91
N MET A 166 4.05 -4.30 3.02
CA MET A 166 3.03 -3.82 2.06
C MET A 166 1.75 -3.28 2.72
N VAL A 167 1.42 -3.79 3.90
CA VAL A 167 0.27 -3.31 4.69
C VAL A 167 0.58 -1.95 5.34
N ILE A 168 1.82 -1.71 5.75
CA ILE A 168 2.23 -0.45 6.38
C ILE A 168 2.25 0.65 5.30
N PRO A 169 1.53 1.78 5.49
CA PRO A 169 1.56 2.88 4.54
C PRO A 169 2.98 3.42 4.33
N GLY A 170 3.31 3.76 3.09
CA GLY A 170 4.63 4.33 2.75
C GLY A 170 5.77 3.32 2.64
N VAL A 171 5.59 2.08 3.10
CA VAL A 171 6.61 1.05 3.03
C VAL A 171 6.39 0.17 1.79
N SER A 172 7.42 -0.01 0.98
CA SER A 172 7.39 -0.87 -0.20
C SER A 172 7.91 -2.27 0.15
N GLY A 173 7.06 -3.29 -0.01
CA GLY A 173 7.45 -4.69 0.23
C GLY A 173 8.53 -5.19 -0.73
N SER A 174 8.50 -4.76 -2.00
CA SER A 174 9.53 -5.09 -2.98
C SER A 174 10.89 -4.46 -2.63
N LEU A 175 10.90 -3.20 -2.20
CA LEU A 175 12.11 -2.54 -1.74
C LEU A 175 12.67 -3.25 -0.50
N LEU A 176 11.81 -3.65 0.43
CA LEU A 176 12.26 -4.40 1.60
C LEU A 176 12.86 -5.76 1.21
N MET A 177 12.26 -6.47 0.23
CA MET A 177 12.86 -7.69 -0.32
C MET A 177 14.22 -7.45 -0.98
N LEU A 178 14.42 -6.30 -1.65
CA LEU A 178 15.74 -5.91 -2.18
C LEU A 178 16.74 -5.69 -1.04
N ILE A 179 16.36 -4.96 0.00
CA ILE A 179 17.21 -4.69 1.18
C ILE A 179 17.65 -5.99 1.87
N ILE A 180 16.74 -6.95 2.06
CA ILE A 180 17.06 -8.26 2.65
C ILE A 180 17.70 -9.23 1.64
N GLY A 181 17.86 -8.83 0.38
CA GLY A 181 18.56 -9.59 -0.66
C GLY A 181 17.79 -10.75 -1.26
N TYR A 182 16.48 -10.83 -1.13
CA TYR A 182 15.66 -11.96 -1.63
C TYR A 182 14.76 -11.60 -2.83
N TYR A 183 14.77 -10.36 -3.29
CA TYR A 183 13.91 -9.91 -4.39
C TYR A 183 14.08 -10.77 -5.64
N TYR A 184 15.34 -10.95 -6.10
CA TYR A 184 15.63 -11.74 -7.31
C TYR A 184 15.30 -13.22 -7.13
N ALA A 185 15.51 -13.78 -5.94
CA ALA A 185 15.14 -15.16 -5.64
C ALA A 185 13.64 -15.39 -5.81
N VAL A 186 12.80 -14.47 -5.31
CA VAL A 186 11.34 -14.55 -5.46
C VAL A 186 10.93 -14.39 -6.93
N ILE A 187 11.45 -13.38 -7.64
CA ILE A 187 11.13 -13.13 -9.04
C ILE A 187 11.56 -14.34 -9.91
N ASN A 188 12.78 -14.86 -9.73
CA ASN A 188 13.25 -15.99 -10.50
C ASN A 188 12.46 -17.29 -10.18
N THR A 189 11.96 -17.43 -8.95
CA THR A 189 11.05 -18.54 -8.60
C THR A 189 9.71 -18.41 -9.34
N ILE A 190 9.15 -17.20 -9.45
CA ILE A 190 7.92 -16.94 -10.22
C ILE A 190 8.15 -17.19 -11.71
N ASN A 191 9.26 -16.70 -12.26
CA ASN A 191 9.60 -16.89 -13.67
C ASN A 191 9.79 -18.38 -13.99
N GLY A 192 10.56 -19.10 -13.19
CA GLY A 192 10.77 -20.55 -13.36
C GLY A 192 9.47 -21.36 -13.25
N PHE A 193 8.54 -20.97 -12.36
CA PHE A 193 7.21 -21.55 -12.31
C PHE A 193 6.43 -21.30 -13.62
N THR A 194 6.47 -20.06 -14.12
CA THR A 194 5.75 -19.67 -15.32
C THR A 194 6.31 -20.38 -16.56
N GLU A 195 7.63 -20.43 -16.71
CA GLU A 195 8.30 -21.16 -17.78
C GLU A 195 7.97 -22.66 -17.74
N ALA A 196 8.09 -23.30 -16.58
CA ALA A 196 7.75 -24.70 -16.41
C ALA A 196 6.28 -25.01 -16.73
N LEU A 197 5.36 -24.08 -16.42
CA LEU A 197 3.94 -24.20 -16.74
C LEU A 197 3.68 -24.08 -18.25
N VAL A 198 4.30 -23.11 -18.92
CA VAL A 198 4.19 -22.91 -20.37
C VAL A 198 4.76 -24.10 -21.14
N ASP A 199 5.94 -24.59 -20.74
CA ASP A 199 6.63 -25.72 -21.34
C ASP A 199 6.02 -27.08 -20.96
N ARG A 200 5.01 -27.08 -20.09
CA ARG A 200 4.36 -28.27 -19.54
C ARG A 200 5.36 -29.25 -18.90
N ASN A 201 6.43 -28.69 -18.34
CA ASN A 201 7.46 -29.49 -17.63
C ASN A 201 7.05 -29.68 -16.16
N PHE A 202 6.30 -30.76 -15.90
CA PHE A 202 5.77 -31.05 -14.56
C PHE A 202 6.86 -31.38 -13.54
N GLU A 203 8.00 -31.90 -13.95
CA GLU A 203 9.13 -32.16 -13.04
C GLU A 203 9.73 -30.89 -12.49
N ALA A 204 9.92 -29.88 -13.33
CA ALA A 204 10.40 -28.56 -12.92
C ALA A 204 9.30 -27.74 -12.18
N LEU A 205 8.03 -27.96 -12.52
CA LEU A 205 6.90 -27.21 -11.94
C LEU A 205 6.74 -27.48 -10.42
N VAL A 206 6.94 -28.74 -9.99
CA VAL A 206 6.72 -29.15 -8.59
C VAL A 206 7.61 -28.39 -7.60
N PRO A 207 8.94 -28.29 -7.78
CA PRO A 207 9.81 -27.52 -6.88
C PRO A 207 9.40 -26.05 -6.76
N PHE A 208 9.14 -25.38 -7.88
CA PHE A 208 8.73 -23.98 -7.88
C PHE A 208 7.38 -23.77 -7.19
N THR A 209 6.42 -24.69 -7.41
CA THR A 209 5.11 -24.64 -6.73
C THR A 209 5.28 -24.70 -5.20
N ILE A 210 6.09 -25.61 -4.70
CA ILE A 210 6.32 -25.80 -3.25
C ILE A 210 6.97 -24.54 -2.67
N LEU A 211 7.96 -23.95 -3.35
CA LEU A 211 8.63 -22.71 -2.94
C LEU A 211 7.64 -21.53 -2.89
N LEU A 212 6.80 -21.38 -3.93
CA LEU A 212 5.78 -20.33 -3.98
C LEU A 212 4.69 -20.51 -2.93
N ILE A 213 4.31 -21.75 -2.61
CA ILE A 213 3.36 -22.02 -1.50
C ILE A 213 3.97 -21.57 -0.17
N ALA A 214 5.24 -21.85 0.09
CA ALA A 214 5.90 -21.40 1.32
C ALA A 214 5.92 -19.86 1.40
N TYR A 215 6.26 -19.18 0.31
CA TYR A 215 6.22 -17.72 0.22
C TYR A 215 4.80 -17.17 0.45
N ALA A 216 3.79 -17.74 -0.22
CA ALA A 216 2.39 -17.30 -0.09
C ALA A 216 1.84 -17.52 1.33
N LEU A 217 2.17 -18.63 1.98
CA LEU A 217 1.81 -18.87 3.38
C LEU A 217 2.44 -17.82 4.31
N GLY A 218 3.71 -17.48 4.05
CA GLY A 218 4.39 -16.38 4.74
C GLY A 218 3.67 -15.05 4.52
N MET A 219 3.28 -14.73 3.30
CA MET A 219 2.53 -13.50 2.99
C MET A 219 1.21 -13.43 3.76
N ILE A 220 0.43 -14.51 3.77
CA ILE A 220 -0.84 -14.57 4.50
C ILE A 220 -0.59 -14.35 6.00
N ALA A 221 0.39 -15.03 6.56
CA ALA A 221 0.76 -14.87 7.96
C ALA A 221 1.21 -13.43 8.28
N GLY A 222 1.99 -12.80 7.39
CA GLY A 222 2.46 -11.43 7.51
C GLY A 222 1.32 -10.41 7.52
N ILE A 223 0.39 -10.52 6.56
CA ILE A 223 -0.81 -9.66 6.51
C ILE A 223 -1.62 -9.77 7.79
N VAL A 224 -1.92 -10.99 8.22
CA VAL A 224 -2.72 -11.22 9.44
C VAL A 224 -2.02 -10.71 10.69
N LEU A 225 -0.72 -10.96 10.80
CA LEU A 225 0.06 -10.54 11.98
C LEU A 225 0.12 -9.02 12.07
N ILE A 226 0.53 -8.34 11.00
CA ILE A 226 0.68 -6.89 11.02
C ILE A 226 -0.67 -6.17 11.17
N SER A 227 -1.73 -6.71 10.53
CA SER A 227 -3.08 -6.14 10.69
C SER A 227 -3.56 -6.20 12.13
N LYS A 228 -3.29 -7.29 12.85
CA LYS A 228 -3.61 -7.39 14.28
C LYS A 228 -2.83 -6.39 15.13
N VAL A 229 -1.55 -6.18 14.81
CA VAL A 229 -0.71 -5.20 15.51
C VAL A 229 -1.25 -3.79 15.29
N ILE A 230 -1.56 -3.44 14.05
CA ILE A 230 -2.10 -2.12 13.70
C ILE A 230 -3.50 -1.92 14.33
N ASP A 231 -4.39 -2.90 14.24
CA ASP A 231 -5.73 -2.86 14.87
C ASP A 231 -5.63 -2.67 16.39
N TYR A 232 -4.69 -3.36 17.04
CA TYR A 232 -4.41 -3.16 18.46
C TYR A 232 -4.02 -1.71 18.77
N PHE A 233 -3.12 -1.10 17.98
CA PHE A 233 -2.72 0.28 18.18
C PHE A 233 -3.84 1.27 17.87
N PHE A 234 -4.68 1.03 16.86
CA PHE A 234 -5.87 1.84 16.61
C PHE A 234 -6.85 1.83 17.78
N LYS A 235 -7.00 0.69 18.46
CA LYS A 235 -7.92 0.55 19.60
C LYS A 235 -7.36 1.12 20.90
N THR A 236 -6.05 1.04 21.11
CA THR A 236 -5.42 1.41 22.39
C THR A 236 -4.80 2.80 22.39
N GLN A 237 -4.27 3.24 21.26
CA GLN A 237 -3.51 4.49 21.09
C GLN A 237 -3.79 5.15 19.72
N PRO A 238 -5.05 5.47 19.39
CA PRO A 238 -5.40 5.95 18.06
C PRO A 238 -4.67 7.24 17.68
N GLY A 239 -4.50 8.20 18.60
CA GLY A 239 -3.77 9.43 18.35
C GLY A 239 -2.32 9.21 17.90
N PHE A 240 -1.59 8.33 18.60
CA PHE A 240 -0.21 8.00 18.24
C PHE A 240 -0.13 7.22 16.93
N THR A 241 -1.09 6.35 16.67
CA THR A 241 -1.19 5.58 15.43
C THR A 241 -1.38 6.49 14.23
N TYR A 242 -2.33 7.41 14.30
CA TYR A 242 -2.55 8.38 13.22
C TYR A 242 -1.38 9.34 13.03
N ALA A 243 -0.70 9.77 14.11
CA ALA A 243 0.52 10.57 14.01
C ALA A 243 1.63 9.83 13.25
N SER A 244 1.82 8.54 13.53
CA SER A 244 2.77 7.68 12.84
C SER A 244 2.41 7.52 11.34
N ILE A 245 1.13 7.25 11.03
CA ILE A 245 0.64 7.12 9.67
C ILE A 245 0.78 8.43 8.89
N LEU A 246 0.55 9.59 9.52
CA LEU A 246 0.81 10.90 8.92
C LEU A 246 2.28 11.05 8.51
N GLY A 247 3.21 10.63 9.36
CA GLY A 247 4.65 10.63 9.04
C GLY A 247 4.96 9.77 7.82
N LEU A 248 4.45 8.53 7.80
CA LEU A 248 4.61 7.60 6.68
C LEU A 248 4.06 8.16 5.36
N VAL A 249 2.84 8.69 5.38
CA VAL A 249 2.14 9.17 4.17
C VAL A 249 2.75 10.46 3.65
N ILE A 250 3.15 11.40 4.53
CA ILE A 250 3.79 12.65 4.12
C ILE A 250 5.21 12.41 3.55
N ALA A 251 5.89 11.36 3.98
CA ALA A 251 7.17 10.95 3.41
C ALA A 251 7.05 10.25 2.03
N SER A 252 5.90 9.61 1.74
CA SER A 252 5.71 8.85 0.50
C SER A 252 5.94 9.65 -0.78
N PRO A 253 5.53 10.92 -0.95
CA PRO A 253 5.91 11.77 -2.08
C PRO A 253 7.41 11.87 -2.33
N VAL A 254 8.21 11.97 -1.25
CA VAL A 254 9.68 12.00 -1.36
C VAL A 254 10.19 10.68 -1.92
N ALA A 255 9.69 9.56 -1.39
CA ALA A 255 10.05 8.23 -1.88
C ALA A 255 9.66 8.01 -3.36
N VAL A 256 8.48 8.48 -3.77
CA VAL A 256 8.03 8.40 -5.18
C VAL A 256 8.98 9.16 -6.09
N VAL A 257 9.25 10.42 -5.79
CA VAL A 257 10.10 11.29 -6.61
C VAL A 257 11.53 10.75 -6.66
N ALA A 258 12.09 10.27 -5.54
CA ALA A 258 13.43 9.72 -5.47
C ALA A 258 13.55 8.39 -6.25
N ASN A 259 12.63 7.44 -6.03
CA ASN A 259 12.69 6.13 -6.69
C ASN A 259 12.44 6.16 -8.20
N THR A 260 11.74 7.19 -8.70
CA THR A 260 11.48 7.35 -10.13
C THR A 260 12.50 8.23 -10.84
N ASN A 261 13.40 8.88 -10.12
CA ASN A 261 14.31 9.91 -10.65
C ASN A 261 13.56 11.02 -11.43
N ALA A 262 12.34 11.34 -10.99
CA ALA A 262 11.43 12.22 -11.73
C ALA A 262 11.98 13.64 -11.96
N LEU A 263 12.88 14.10 -11.10
CA LEU A 263 13.48 15.44 -11.20
C LEU A 263 14.54 15.55 -12.32
N ASP A 264 15.05 14.43 -12.83
CA ASP A 264 16.02 14.43 -13.94
C ASP A 264 15.40 15.01 -15.22
N ASP A 265 14.07 14.89 -15.36
CA ASP A 265 13.32 15.50 -16.45
C ASP A 265 13.25 17.05 -16.38
N LEU A 266 13.63 17.66 -15.26
CA LEU A 266 13.63 19.12 -15.07
C LEU A 266 14.94 19.79 -15.56
N THR A 267 15.69 19.14 -16.42
CA THR A 267 16.93 19.67 -17.01
C THR A 267 16.67 20.34 -18.36
N GLY A 268 17.39 21.41 -18.67
CA GLY A 268 17.36 22.09 -19.99
C GLY A 268 16.20 23.05 -20.23
N SER A 269 16.06 23.48 -21.51
CA SER A 269 15.04 24.44 -21.93
C SER A 269 13.62 23.84 -21.80
N GLY A 270 12.70 24.58 -21.17
CA GLY A 270 11.31 24.12 -20.96
C GLY A 270 11.06 23.42 -19.63
N ALA A 271 12.07 23.29 -18.72
CA ALA A 271 11.90 22.72 -17.39
C ALA A 271 10.76 23.40 -16.58
N PHE A 272 10.67 24.72 -16.66
CA PHE A 272 9.61 25.48 -15.99
C PHE A 272 8.21 25.06 -16.50
N PHE A 273 8.01 24.96 -17.81
CA PHE A 273 6.73 24.53 -18.37
C PHE A 273 6.38 23.10 -17.99
N ARG A 274 7.35 22.18 -18.03
CA ARG A 274 7.19 20.79 -17.59
C ARG A 274 6.78 20.72 -16.12
N LEU A 275 7.40 21.51 -15.25
CA LEU A 275 7.04 21.57 -13.83
C LEU A 275 5.62 22.10 -13.62
N VAL A 276 5.22 23.14 -14.35
CA VAL A 276 3.86 23.69 -14.27
C VAL A 276 2.81 22.64 -14.64
N VAL A 277 3.05 21.89 -15.73
CA VAL A 277 2.15 20.81 -16.17
C VAL A 277 2.10 19.67 -15.13
N ALA A 278 3.26 19.29 -14.58
CA ALA A 278 3.34 18.26 -13.55
C ALA A 278 2.58 18.66 -12.28
N LEU A 279 2.70 19.91 -11.84
CA LEU A 279 1.95 20.45 -10.70
C LEU A 279 0.45 20.55 -10.98
N ALA A 280 0.04 20.90 -12.20
CA ALA A 280 -1.37 20.90 -12.59
C ALA A 280 -1.97 19.48 -12.55
N LEU A 281 -1.23 18.47 -13.03
CA LEU A 281 -1.61 17.06 -12.91
C LEU A 281 -1.70 16.60 -11.45
N ALA A 282 -0.72 16.97 -10.63
CA ALA A 282 -0.76 16.71 -9.20
C ALA A 282 -2.00 17.31 -8.54
N GLY A 283 -2.36 18.56 -8.90
CA GLY A 283 -3.57 19.23 -8.42
C GLY A 283 -4.85 18.53 -8.85
N ALA A 284 -4.94 18.06 -10.10
CA ALA A 284 -6.09 17.30 -10.60
C ALA A 284 -6.23 15.96 -9.88
N CYS A 285 -5.12 15.24 -9.71
CA CYS A 285 -5.09 13.97 -8.98
C CYS A 285 -5.38 14.12 -7.48
N TYR A 286 -4.91 15.22 -6.87
CA TYR A 286 -5.28 15.60 -5.50
C TYR A 286 -6.79 15.76 -5.36
N ALA A 287 -7.42 16.53 -6.27
CA ALA A 287 -8.85 16.75 -6.26
C ALA A 287 -9.64 15.43 -6.45
N LEU A 288 -9.15 14.55 -7.32
CA LEU A 288 -9.74 13.23 -7.55
C LEU A 288 -9.74 12.39 -6.26
N THR A 289 -8.60 12.25 -5.60
CA THR A 289 -8.48 11.47 -4.35
C THR A 289 -9.31 12.08 -3.24
N TYR A 290 -9.30 13.40 -3.10
CA TYR A 290 -10.11 14.10 -2.11
C TYR A 290 -11.61 13.85 -2.32
N ALA A 291 -12.09 13.89 -3.57
CA ALA A 291 -13.48 13.60 -3.91
C ALA A 291 -13.84 12.13 -3.62
N LEU A 292 -12.99 11.18 -4.01
CA LEU A 292 -13.19 9.75 -3.76
C LEU A 292 -13.20 9.40 -2.26
N GLY A 293 -12.39 10.09 -1.47
CA GLY A 293 -12.32 9.89 -0.02
C GLY A 293 -13.53 10.45 0.73
N LYS A 294 -14.08 11.57 0.27
CA LYS A 294 -15.22 12.25 0.89
C LYS A 294 -16.53 11.47 0.78
N THR A 295 -16.64 10.55 -0.17
CA THR A 295 -17.85 9.72 -0.39
C THR A 295 -18.16 8.80 0.82
N LYS A 296 -17.24 8.61 1.76
CA LYS A 296 -17.44 7.82 2.98
C LYS A 296 -18.24 8.58 4.03
N ASP A 297 -17.95 9.87 4.24
CA ASP A 297 -18.64 10.68 5.27
C ASP A 297 -20.15 10.81 4.97
N SER A 298 -20.54 10.81 3.68
CA SER A 298 -21.93 10.89 3.25
C SER A 298 -22.74 9.59 3.45
N THR A 299 -22.08 8.47 3.70
CA THR A 299 -22.75 7.15 3.85
C THR A 299 -22.91 6.76 5.33
N GLU A 300 -22.14 7.37 6.23
CA GLU A 300 -22.26 7.18 7.68
C GLU A 300 -23.38 8.03 8.31
N GLU A 301 -23.92 9.03 7.60
CA GLU A 301 -25.09 9.81 8.00
C GLU A 301 -26.43 9.18 7.55
N LEU A 302 -26.55 7.86 7.48
CA LEU A 302 -27.88 7.24 7.39
C LEU A 302 -28.50 7.24 8.78
N PRO A 303 -29.80 7.65 8.92
CA PRO A 303 -30.43 7.86 10.21
C PRO A 303 -30.42 6.60 11.07
N GLU A 304 -30.21 6.77 12.37
CA GLU A 304 -30.60 5.80 13.41
C GLU A 304 -32.13 5.58 13.39
N GLU A 305 -32.65 4.88 12.42
CA GLU A 305 -34.00 4.30 12.46
C GLU A 305 -33.89 2.82 12.76
N SER A 306 -33.93 2.50 14.03
CA SER A 306 -34.63 1.40 14.66
C SER A 306 -34.02 1.07 16.03
N LYS A 307 -34.25 1.93 17.01
CA LYS A 307 -34.37 1.42 18.39
C LYS A 307 -35.69 0.72 18.47
N PRO A 308 -35.75 -0.56 18.84
CA PRO A 308 -37.04 -1.18 19.15
C PRO A 308 -37.63 -0.45 20.35
N ILE A 309 -38.88 -0.04 20.19
CA ILE A 309 -39.77 0.47 21.24
C ILE A 309 -39.79 -0.59 22.33
N SER A 310 -39.21 -0.27 23.49
CA SER A 310 -39.40 -1.07 24.68
C SER A 310 -40.85 -0.94 25.10
N ASP A 311 -41.60 -2.01 24.93
CA ASP A 311 -42.93 -2.16 25.51
C ASP A 311 -42.87 -1.94 27.02
N GLN A 312 -43.77 -1.09 27.47
CA GLN A 312 -44.14 -0.87 28.87
C GLN A 312 -44.75 -2.10 29.51
#